data_80db02502be4fbcfc73573186a860ada
#
_entry.id   80db02502be4fbcfc73573186a860ada
#
_cell.length_a   1.000
_cell.length_b   1.000
_cell.length_c   1.000
_cell.angle_alpha   90.00
_cell.angle_beta   90.00
_cell.angle_gamma   90.00
#
_symmetry.space_group_name_H-M   'P 1'
#
loop_
_entity.id
_entity.type
_entity.pdbx_description
1 polymer ?
#
loop_
_entity_poly.entity_id
_entity_poly.type
_entity_poly.pdbx_seq_one_letter_code
_entity_poly.pdbx_strand_id
1 'polypeptide(L)'
;MLLCVDAGNTNTVLATFDGETLVHSWRIKTDARATADELALIYRGLLSVHPASEPEGEAVKLTGVAVCSTVPAVLRELRTMLGRYYGDVPNVVVEPGVRTGVQLAIDNPKEVGTDRVVNTLAAFTLYGGPTIVVDFGTTTNFDVVSSRGEFLGGAFAPGIEISFDALAARAAQLRRVEPAKPRSVIGKNTVECLQSGMYYGFAGQVDGLVRRMIAELGSVKAVVATGGLAPLVIGECETVTHHEPNLTLIGLRMVYDKNMP
;
A
#
# COMPACT_ATOMS: atom_id res chain seq x y z
N MET A 1 -11.22 18.62 -5.52
CA MET A 1 -10.81 17.37 -4.86
C MET A 1 -9.33 17.11 -5.09
N LEU A 2 -8.63 16.52 -4.13
CA LEU A 2 -7.25 16.04 -4.27
C LEU A 2 -7.24 14.63 -4.86
N LEU A 3 -6.48 14.40 -5.92
CA LEU A 3 -6.20 13.06 -6.44
C LEU A 3 -4.90 12.52 -5.83
N CYS A 4 -4.98 11.39 -5.15
CA CYS A 4 -3.82 10.62 -4.67
C CYS A 4 -3.61 9.38 -5.54
N VAL A 5 -2.36 9.14 -5.95
CA VAL A 5 -1.98 8.00 -6.80
C VAL A 5 -0.80 7.26 -6.17
N ASP A 6 -1.01 6.00 -5.84
CA ASP A 6 0.04 5.07 -5.43
C ASP A 6 0.27 4.03 -6.52
N ALA A 7 1.40 4.11 -7.20
CA ALA A 7 1.75 3.19 -8.28
C ALA A 7 2.81 2.18 -7.81
N GLY A 8 2.33 1.04 -7.33
CA GLY A 8 3.15 -0.11 -6.97
C GLY A 8 3.53 -0.99 -8.18
N ASN A 9 4.29 -2.06 -7.92
CA ASN A 9 4.76 -2.98 -8.99
C ASN A 9 3.63 -3.76 -9.68
N THR A 10 2.58 -4.11 -8.95
CA THR A 10 1.48 -4.96 -9.46
C THR A 10 0.22 -4.14 -9.72
N ASN A 11 -0.12 -3.25 -8.80
CA ASN A 11 -1.33 -2.45 -8.87
C ASN A 11 -1.01 -0.97 -8.67
N THR A 12 -1.76 -0.14 -9.36
CA THR A 12 -1.86 1.30 -9.11
C THR A 12 -3.21 1.58 -8.46
N VAL A 13 -3.18 2.24 -7.31
CA VAL A 13 -4.37 2.64 -6.57
C VAL A 13 -4.52 4.15 -6.66
N LEU A 14 -5.73 4.59 -7.02
CA LEU A 14 -6.08 6.00 -7.09
C LEU A 14 -7.17 6.28 -6.06
N ALA A 15 -7.17 7.46 -5.47
CA ALA A 15 -8.27 7.95 -4.67
C ALA A 15 -8.47 9.44 -4.81
N THR A 16 -9.71 9.89 -4.65
CA THR A 16 -10.02 11.32 -4.50
C THR A 16 -10.40 11.63 -3.06
N PHE A 17 -9.91 12.76 -2.58
CA PHE A 17 -10.23 13.29 -1.25
C PHE A 17 -10.90 14.65 -1.36
N ASP A 18 -11.90 14.85 -0.51
CA ASP A 18 -12.46 16.16 -0.19
C ASP A 18 -12.07 16.51 1.26
N GLY A 19 -11.10 17.41 1.40
CA GLY A 19 -10.42 17.61 2.68
C GLY A 19 -9.78 16.31 3.18
N GLU A 20 -10.22 15.80 4.32
CA GLU A 20 -9.74 14.55 4.91
C GLU A 20 -10.57 13.32 4.50
N THR A 21 -11.71 13.53 3.87
CA THR A 21 -12.64 12.46 3.51
C THR A 21 -12.25 11.82 2.20
N LEU A 22 -12.03 10.50 2.20
CA LEU A 22 -11.88 9.71 0.99
C LEU A 22 -13.27 9.59 0.34
N VAL A 23 -13.39 10.06 -0.91
CA VAL A 23 -14.65 10.06 -1.65
C VAL A 23 -14.75 8.85 -2.55
N HIS A 24 -13.74 8.64 -3.40
CA HIS A 24 -13.68 7.50 -4.33
C HIS A 24 -12.31 6.85 -4.30
N SER A 25 -12.27 5.55 -4.60
CA SER A 25 -11.01 4.84 -4.84
C SER A 25 -11.15 3.85 -5.99
N TRP A 26 -10.09 3.71 -6.75
CA TRP A 26 -10.00 2.78 -7.88
C TRP A 26 -8.68 2.02 -7.81
N ARG A 27 -8.71 0.78 -8.27
CA ARG A 27 -7.52 -0.05 -8.42
C ARG A 27 -7.42 -0.52 -9.86
N ILE A 28 -6.27 -0.31 -10.47
CA ILE A 28 -5.95 -0.80 -11.81
C ILE A 28 -4.65 -1.58 -11.76
N LYS A 29 -4.41 -2.41 -12.77
CA LYS A 29 -3.12 -3.07 -12.94
C LYS A 29 -2.05 -2.03 -13.28
N THR A 30 -0.88 -2.12 -12.68
CA THR A 30 0.27 -1.33 -13.11
C THR A 30 0.83 -1.89 -14.41
N ASP A 31 0.92 -1.05 -15.43
CA ASP A 31 1.66 -1.35 -16.65
C ASP A 31 2.94 -0.49 -16.70
N ALA A 32 4.10 -1.13 -16.53
CA ALA A 32 5.39 -0.46 -16.58
C ALA A 32 5.75 0.10 -17.98
N ARG A 33 4.96 -0.21 -19.02
CA ARG A 33 5.13 0.26 -20.39
C ARG A 33 4.11 1.34 -20.78
N ALA A 34 3.13 1.62 -19.90
CA ALA A 34 2.13 2.65 -20.16
C ALA A 34 2.81 4.01 -20.39
N THR A 35 2.37 4.70 -21.43
CA THR A 35 2.81 6.05 -21.74
C THR A 35 2.04 7.09 -20.92
N ALA A 36 2.57 8.30 -20.82
CA ALA A 36 1.89 9.41 -20.17
C ALA A 36 0.47 9.68 -20.71
N ASP A 37 0.28 9.48 -22.02
CA ASP A 37 -1.00 9.71 -22.69
C ASP A 37 -2.02 8.62 -22.33
N GLU A 38 -1.60 7.35 -22.23
CA GLU A 38 -2.44 6.23 -21.78
C GLU A 38 -2.83 6.40 -20.32
N LEU A 39 -1.89 6.79 -19.45
CA LEU A 39 -2.17 7.07 -18.05
C LEU A 39 -3.20 8.21 -17.91
N ALA A 40 -3.05 9.29 -18.68
CA ALA A 40 -3.98 10.41 -18.67
C ALA A 40 -5.40 9.99 -19.10
N LEU A 41 -5.49 9.15 -20.14
CA LEU A 41 -6.77 8.63 -20.62
C LEU A 41 -7.46 7.76 -19.55
N ILE A 42 -6.71 6.83 -18.96
CA ILE A 42 -7.22 5.94 -17.92
C ILE A 42 -7.69 6.76 -16.69
N TYR A 43 -6.86 7.69 -16.21
CA TYR A 43 -7.19 8.46 -15.00
C TYR A 43 -8.39 9.37 -15.21
N ARG A 44 -8.47 10.05 -16.37
CA ARG A 44 -9.65 10.84 -16.74
C ARG A 44 -10.90 9.96 -16.85
N GLY A 45 -10.77 8.78 -17.44
CA GLY A 45 -11.85 7.81 -17.52
C GLY A 45 -12.36 7.41 -16.14
N LEU A 46 -11.45 7.07 -15.20
CA LEU A 46 -11.82 6.71 -13.83
C LEU A 46 -12.49 7.87 -13.08
N LEU A 47 -11.98 9.09 -13.24
CA LEU A 47 -12.54 10.29 -12.60
C LEU A 47 -13.93 10.68 -13.15
N SER A 48 -14.32 10.14 -14.30
CA SER A 48 -15.66 10.33 -14.89
C SER A 48 -16.61 9.16 -14.63
N VAL A 49 -16.12 8.04 -14.04
CA VAL A 49 -16.95 6.90 -13.67
C VAL A 49 -17.45 7.07 -12.25
N HIS A 50 -18.76 7.20 -12.11
CA HIS A 50 -19.44 7.22 -10.81
C HIS A 50 -19.97 5.82 -10.48
N PRO A 51 -20.00 5.42 -9.20
CA PRO A 51 -20.70 4.21 -8.77
C PRO A 51 -22.18 4.27 -9.20
N ALA A 52 -22.74 3.13 -9.57
CA ALA A 52 -24.15 3.05 -10.00
C ALA A 52 -25.18 3.55 -8.96
N SER A 53 -24.75 3.70 -7.70
CA SER A 53 -25.54 4.26 -6.60
C SER A 53 -25.55 5.79 -6.55
N GLU A 54 -24.70 6.46 -7.34
CA GLU A 54 -24.61 7.92 -7.38
C GLU A 54 -25.22 8.46 -8.67
N PRO A 55 -25.91 9.61 -8.64
CA PRO A 55 -26.41 10.25 -9.86
C PRO A 55 -25.23 10.63 -10.77
N GLU A 56 -25.44 10.57 -12.09
CA GLU A 56 -24.47 11.09 -13.06
C GLU A 56 -24.13 12.55 -12.67
N GLY A 57 -22.89 12.76 -12.24
CA GLY A 57 -22.38 14.03 -11.77
C GLY A 57 -21.48 14.70 -12.77
N GLU A 58 -21.13 15.96 -12.52
CA GLU A 58 -20.08 16.64 -13.26
C GLU A 58 -18.73 15.96 -13.02
N ALA A 59 -17.86 15.99 -14.04
CA ALA A 59 -16.50 15.44 -13.91
C ALA A 59 -15.78 16.04 -12.70
N VAL A 60 -15.10 15.19 -11.92
CA VAL A 60 -14.37 15.58 -10.72
C VAL A 60 -13.38 16.70 -11.03
N LYS A 61 -13.60 17.90 -10.48
CA LYS A 61 -12.66 19.02 -10.59
C LYS A 61 -11.52 18.83 -9.59
N LEU A 62 -10.33 18.53 -10.13
CA LEU A 62 -9.13 18.40 -9.30
C LEU A 62 -8.61 19.76 -8.85
N THR A 63 -8.28 19.87 -7.57
CA THR A 63 -7.60 21.01 -6.95
C THR A 63 -6.16 20.69 -6.59
N GLY A 64 -5.75 19.43 -6.69
CA GLY A 64 -4.40 18.98 -6.41
C GLY A 64 -4.17 17.54 -6.85
N VAL A 65 -2.90 17.15 -6.98
CA VAL A 65 -2.48 15.77 -7.26
C VAL A 65 -1.28 15.41 -6.39
N ALA A 66 -1.34 14.27 -5.71
CA ALA A 66 -0.22 13.68 -4.99
C ALA A 66 0.09 12.29 -5.53
N VAL A 67 1.37 12.02 -5.80
CA VAL A 67 1.79 10.77 -6.44
C VAL A 67 2.97 10.17 -5.72
N CYS A 68 2.95 8.86 -5.46
CA CYS A 68 4.15 8.07 -5.20
C CYS A 68 4.23 6.88 -6.16
N SER A 69 5.43 6.41 -6.41
CA SER A 69 5.64 5.18 -7.16
C SER A 69 6.96 4.53 -6.78
N THR A 70 6.93 3.22 -6.64
CA THR A 70 8.12 2.38 -6.49
C THR A 70 8.66 1.86 -7.82
N VAL A 71 8.00 2.21 -8.96
CA VAL A 71 8.37 1.78 -10.31
C VAL A 71 8.96 2.96 -11.09
N PRO A 72 10.28 3.03 -11.31
CA PRO A 72 10.92 4.20 -11.93
C PRO A 72 10.38 4.56 -13.32
N ALA A 73 10.04 3.55 -14.14
CA ALA A 73 9.47 3.77 -15.47
C ALA A 73 8.10 4.46 -15.39
N VAL A 74 7.22 3.97 -14.49
CA VAL A 74 5.89 4.54 -14.26
C VAL A 74 6.02 5.96 -13.70
N LEU A 75 6.93 6.18 -12.74
CA LEU A 75 7.15 7.50 -12.15
C LEU A 75 7.54 8.55 -13.20
N ARG A 76 8.39 8.17 -14.16
CA ARG A 76 8.77 9.05 -15.27
C ARG A 76 7.56 9.45 -16.11
N GLU A 77 6.72 8.48 -16.48
CA GLU A 77 5.52 8.74 -17.29
C GLU A 77 4.46 9.51 -16.50
N LEU A 78 4.32 9.27 -15.21
CA LEU A 78 3.46 10.06 -14.32
C LEU A 78 3.88 11.54 -14.29
N ARG A 79 5.18 11.83 -14.16
CA ARG A 79 5.67 13.23 -14.25
C ARG A 79 5.34 13.88 -15.61
N THR A 80 5.54 13.14 -16.70
CA THR A 80 5.22 13.62 -18.04
C THR A 80 3.72 13.88 -18.19
N MET A 81 2.88 12.97 -17.65
CA MET A 81 1.43 13.10 -17.62
C MET A 81 0.99 14.33 -16.83
N LEU A 82 1.54 14.53 -15.64
CA LEU A 82 1.24 15.69 -14.79
C LEU A 82 1.58 17.00 -15.54
N GLY A 83 2.77 17.10 -16.13
CA GLY A 83 3.18 18.29 -16.86
C GLY A 83 2.33 18.60 -18.10
N ARG A 84 1.86 17.57 -18.83
CA ARG A 84 1.05 17.75 -20.06
C ARG A 84 -0.42 18.02 -19.81
N TYR A 85 -1.01 17.31 -18.84
CA TYR A 85 -2.46 17.24 -18.69
C TYR A 85 -3.01 17.85 -17.41
N TYR A 86 -2.11 18.12 -16.44
CA TYR A 86 -2.46 18.68 -15.13
C TYR A 86 -1.51 19.83 -14.73
N GLY A 87 -0.90 20.51 -15.73
CA GLY A 87 0.11 21.56 -15.47
C GLY A 87 -0.40 22.74 -14.64
N ASP A 88 -1.69 23.05 -14.73
CA ASP A 88 -2.34 24.12 -13.96
C ASP A 88 -2.81 23.65 -12.58
N VAL A 89 -2.67 22.35 -12.27
CA VAL A 89 -3.08 21.78 -10.98
C VAL A 89 -1.86 21.61 -10.08
N PRO A 90 -1.84 22.17 -8.87
CA PRO A 90 -0.77 21.94 -7.90
C PRO A 90 -0.52 20.45 -7.70
N ASN A 91 0.75 20.02 -7.77
CA ASN A 91 1.05 18.60 -7.64
C ASN A 91 2.31 18.34 -6.82
N VAL A 92 2.33 17.19 -6.13
CA VAL A 92 3.46 16.68 -5.36
C VAL A 92 3.78 15.27 -5.83
N VAL A 93 5.00 15.06 -6.27
CA VAL A 93 5.57 13.73 -6.52
C VAL A 93 6.47 13.39 -5.34
N VAL A 94 6.13 12.34 -4.59
CA VAL A 94 6.90 11.95 -3.40
C VAL A 94 8.23 11.35 -3.82
N GLU A 95 9.29 12.08 -3.54
CA GLU A 95 10.68 11.73 -3.87
C GLU A 95 11.64 12.41 -2.88
N PRO A 96 12.95 12.08 -2.90
CA PRO A 96 13.93 12.75 -2.04
C PRO A 96 13.89 14.27 -2.20
N GLY A 97 13.74 14.98 -1.07
CA GLY A 97 13.60 16.44 -1.02
C GLY A 97 12.18 16.94 -0.75
N VAL A 98 11.16 16.13 -0.92
CA VAL A 98 9.78 16.46 -0.53
C VAL A 98 9.66 16.43 1.00
N ARG A 99 8.96 17.40 1.56
CA ARG A 99 8.72 17.48 3.02
C ARG A 99 7.67 16.43 3.43
N THR A 100 8.14 15.30 3.93
CA THR A 100 7.26 14.26 4.47
C THR A 100 7.01 14.45 5.97
N GLY A 101 7.96 15.06 6.69
CA GLY A 101 7.93 15.14 8.14
C GLY A 101 8.37 13.84 8.83
N VAL A 102 8.81 12.84 8.07
CA VAL A 102 9.32 11.56 8.58
C VAL A 102 10.84 11.60 8.58
N GLN A 103 11.44 11.37 9.74
CA GLN A 103 12.89 11.14 9.85
C GLN A 103 13.17 9.67 9.56
N LEU A 104 14.15 9.40 8.69
CA LEU A 104 14.59 8.05 8.35
C LEU A 104 15.81 7.71 9.23
N ALA A 105 15.59 6.97 10.31
CA ALA A 105 16.62 6.56 11.27
C ALA A 105 17.17 5.18 10.92
N ILE A 106 17.74 5.06 9.73
CA ILE A 106 18.34 3.85 9.16
C ILE A 106 19.68 4.14 8.51
N ASP A 107 20.46 3.12 8.21
CA ASP A 107 21.82 3.24 7.68
C ASP A 107 21.85 3.92 6.30
N ASN A 108 20.92 3.57 5.40
CA ASN A 108 20.84 4.14 4.06
C ASN A 108 19.43 4.68 3.73
N PRO A 109 19.12 5.94 4.06
CA PRO A 109 17.81 6.55 3.80
C PRO A 109 17.36 6.55 2.33
N LYS A 110 18.31 6.45 1.38
CA LYS A 110 18.01 6.46 -0.07
C LYS A 110 17.39 5.15 -0.58
N GLU A 111 17.47 4.08 0.22
CA GLU A 111 16.93 2.77 -0.15
C GLU A 111 15.46 2.59 0.26
N VAL A 112 14.90 3.54 1.03
CA VAL A 112 13.50 3.44 1.47
C VAL A 112 12.56 3.78 0.34
N GLY A 113 11.66 2.87 0.04
CA GLY A 113 10.54 3.14 -0.88
C GLY A 113 9.65 4.27 -0.38
N THR A 114 9.18 5.10 -1.30
CA THR A 114 8.35 6.27 -0.97
C THR A 114 7.03 5.88 -0.31
N ASP A 115 6.45 4.76 -0.69
CA ASP A 115 5.27 4.14 -0.07
C ASP A 115 5.47 3.87 1.42
N ARG A 116 6.63 3.35 1.83
CA ARG A 116 6.96 3.07 3.22
C ARG A 116 7.07 4.35 4.07
N VAL A 117 7.65 5.41 3.48
CA VAL A 117 7.73 6.73 4.13
C VAL A 117 6.33 7.31 4.33
N VAL A 118 5.50 7.21 3.32
CA VAL A 118 4.11 7.70 3.33
C VAL A 118 3.27 6.90 4.35
N ASN A 119 3.43 5.58 4.38
CA ASN A 119 2.78 4.70 5.37
C ASN A 119 3.21 5.04 6.81
N THR A 120 4.50 5.34 7.01
CA THR A 120 5.02 5.76 8.33
C THR A 120 4.35 7.04 8.81
N LEU A 121 4.23 8.05 7.94
CA LEU A 121 3.55 9.31 8.26
C LEU A 121 2.09 9.05 8.67
N ALA A 122 1.35 8.29 7.85
CA ALA A 122 -0.05 7.99 8.11
C ALA A 122 -0.24 7.20 9.41
N ALA A 123 0.53 6.13 9.59
CA ALA A 123 0.44 5.28 10.78
C ALA A 123 0.73 6.06 12.07
N PHE A 124 1.79 6.89 12.07
CA PHE A 124 2.10 7.72 13.22
C PHE A 124 1.03 8.76 13.52
N THR A 125 0.48 9.40 12.48
CA THR A 125 -0.54 10.44 12.65
C THR A 125 -1.86 9.87 13.16
N LEU A 126 -2.27 8.69 12.67
CA LEU A 126 -3.54 8.07 13.03
C LEU A 126 -3.49 7.32 14.36
N TYR A 127 -2.37 6.64 14.65
CA TYR A 127 -2.30 5.70 15.78
C TYR A 127 -1.25 6.09 16.83
N GLY A 128 -0.40 7.07 16.54
CA GLY A 128 0.76 7.42 17.36
C GLY A 128 1.88 6.39 17.21
N GLY A 129 2.86 6.45 18.14
CA GLY A 129 4.00 5.52 18.11
C GLY A 129 4.41 5.04 19.52
N PRO A 130 5.18 3.96 19.64
CA PRO A 130 5.67 3.11 18.54
C PRO A 130 4.55 2.34 17.85
N THR A 131 4.67 2.19 16.52
CA THR A 131 3.68 1.47 15.70
C THR A 131 4.40 0.58 14.69
N ILE A 132 3.82 -0.57 14.38
CA ILE A 132 4.30 -1.46 13.32
C ILE A 132 3.26 -1.45 12.20
N VAL A 133 3.69 -1.19 10.98
CA VAL A 133 2.85 -1.33 9.77
C VAL A 133 3.17 -2.66 9.12
N VAL A 134 2.15 -3.44 8.78
CA VAL A 134 2.27 -4.67 8.01
C VAL A 134 1.54 -4.46 6.69
N ASP A 135 2.30 -4.31 5.60
CA ASP A 135 1.74 -4.10 4.26
C ASP A 135 1.77 -5.39 3.45
N PHE A 136 0.59 -5.88 3.08
CA PHE A 136 0.38 -7.08 2.29
C PHE A 136 0.26 -6.75 0.79
N GLY A 137 1.39 -6.43 0.19
CA GLY A 137 1.54 -6.14 -1.22
C GLY A 137 2.21 -7.27 -2.01
N THR A 138 3.00 -6.90 -3.01
CA THR A 138 3.89 -7.80 -3.76
C THR A 138 4.87 -8.51 -2.82
N THR A 139 5.36 -7.79 -1.81
CA THR A 139 6.05 -8.32 -0.63
C THR A 139 5.15 -8.13 0.59
N THR A 140 5.41 -8.87 1.66
CA THR A 140 4.86 -8.56 2.97
C THR A 140 5.90 -7.72 3.71
N ASN A 141 5.63 -6.42 3.86
CA ASN A 141 6.54 -5.49 4.49
C ASN A 141 6.16 -5.27 5.95
N PHE A 142 7.17 -5.15 6.79
CA PHE A 142 7.02 -4.80 8.21
C PHE A 142 7.81 -3.52 8.45
N ASP A 143 7.13 -2.42 8.73
CA ASP A 143 7.72 -1.11 8.92
C ASP A 143 7.56 -0.66 10.36
N VAL A 144 8.67 -0.30 11.00
CA VAL A 144 8.70 0.09 12.41
C VAL A 144 8.77 1.59 12.53
N VAL A 145 7.80 2.16 13.23
CA VAL A 145 7.69 3.60 13.52
C VAL A 145 7.99 3.84 14.99
N SER A 146 8.90 4.75 15.30
CA SER A 146 9.27 5.10 16.68
C SER A 146 8.16 5.85 17.41
N SER A 147 8.36 6.05 18.73
CA SER A 147 7.49 6.91 19.55
C SER A 147 7.49 8.39 19.12
N ARG A 148 8.43 8.80 18.26
CA ARG A 148 8.56 10.17 17.72
C ARG A 148 8.16 10.28 16.25
N GLY A 149 7.67 9.19 15.64
CA GLY A 149 7.29 9.15 14.23
C GLY A 149 8.45 8.94 13.26
N GLU A 150 9.59 8.45 13.75
CA GLU A 150 10.74 8.12 12.90
C GLU A 150 10.56 6.75 12.29
N PHE A 151 10.98 6.56 11.05
CA PHE A 151 11.09 5.26 10.43
C PHE A 151 12.36 4.56 10.91
N LEU A 152 12.24 3.45 11.60
CA LEU A 152 13.36 2.70 12.20
C LEU A 152 13.85 1.54 11.32
N GLY A 153 13.24 1.28 10.18
CA GLY A 153 13.50 0.10 9.38
C GLY A 153 12.41 -0.95 9.53
N GLY A 154 12.75 -2.20 9.30
CA GLY A 154 11.76 -3.29 9.39
C GLY A 154 12.23 -4.57 8.74
N ALA A 155 11.29 -5.35 8.20
CA ALA A 155 11.57 -6.62 7.53
C ALA A 155 10.80 -6.74 6.22
N PHE A 156 11.35 -7.51 5.27
CA PHE A 156 10.68 -7.94 4.07
C PHE A 156 10.50 -9.45 4.08
N ALA A 157 9.32 -9.88 3.72
CA ALA A 157 9.03 -11.28 3.43
C ALA A 157 8.38 -11.41 2.04
N PRO A 158 8.45 -12.58 1.40
CA PRO A 158 7.72 -12.81 0.17
C PRO A 158 6.23 -12.55 0.36
N GLY A 159 5.59 -11.90 -0.60
CA GLY A 159 4.13 -11.71 -0.58
C GLY A 159 3.37 -13.02 -0.84
N ILE A 160 2.08 -13.00 -0.54
CA ILE A 160 1.20 -14.17 -0.64
C ILE A 160 1.17 -14.68 -2.09
N GLU A 161 0.87 -13.81 -3.06
CA GLU A 161 0.77 -14.22 -4.47
C GLU A 161 2.09 -14.73 -5.04
N ILE A 162 3.20 -14.04 -4.77
CA ILE A 162 4.54 -14.48 -5.21
C ILE A 162 4.87 -15.85 -4.66
N SER A 163 4.53 -16.14 -3.40
CA SER A 163 4.79 -17.45 -2.78
C SER A 163 4.00 -18.56 -3.46
N PHE A 164 2.74 -18.30 -3.81
CA PHE A 164 1.93 -19.26 -4.57
C PHE A 164 2.45 -19.49 -5.98
N ASP A 165 2.79 -18.42 -6.69
CA ASP A 165 3.33 -18.52 -8.04
C ASP A 165 4.66 -19.27 -8.05
N ALA A 166 5.51 -19.08 -7.04
CA ALA A 166 6.75 -19.82 -6.88
C ALA A 166 6.50 -21.32 -6.61
N LEU A 167 5.52 -21.67 -5.77
CA LEU A 167 5.13 -23.06 -5.53
C LEU A 167 4.58 -23.71 -6.81
N ALA A 168 3.66 -23.05 -7.52
CA ALA A 168 3.09 -23.56 -8.76
C ALA A 168 4.14 -23.73 -9.87
N ALA A 169 5.11 -22.81 -9.95
CA ALA A 169 6.16 -22.87 -10.96
C ALA A 169 7.23 -23.93 -10.69
N ARG A 170 7.49 -24.28 -9.41
CA ARG A 170 8.62 -25.14 -9.02
C ARG A 170 8.23 -26.53 -8.52
N ALA A 171 6.99 -26.71 -8.09
CA ALA A 171 6.51 -28.01 -7.61
C ALA A 171 5.64 -28.66 -8.69
N ALA A 172 6.16 -29.67 -9.35
CA ALA A 172 5.59 -30.29 -10.57
C ALA A 172 4.13 -30.77 -10.44
N GLN A 173 3.65 -31.03 -9.23
CA GLN A 173 2.29 -31.53 -8.98
C GLN A 173 1.37 -30.49 -8.32
N LEU A 174 1.89 -29.30 -7.98
CA LEU A 174 1.09 -28.26 -7.34
C LEU A 174 0.53 -27.29 -8.39
N ARG A 175 -0.78 -27.09 -8.36
CA ARG A 175 -1.47 -26.13 -9.22
C ARG A 175 -1.71 -24.84 -8.44
N ARG A 176 -1.82 -23.73 -9.16
CA ARG A 176 -2.31 -22.48 -8.55
C ARG A 176 -3.72 -22.72 -8.02
N VAL A 177 -3.93 -22.44 -6.75
CA VAL A 177 -5.23 -22.52 -6.08
C VAL A 177 -5.68 -21.12 -5.67
N GLU A 178 -6.98 -20.92 -5.60
CA GLU A 178 -7.53 -19.66 -5.12
C GLU A 178 -7.26 -19.50 -3.62
N PRO A 179 -6.72 -18.37 -3.17
CA PRO A 179 -6.52 -18.07 -1.77
C PRO A 179 -7.86 -18.05 -1.03
N ALA A 180 -8.04 -18.94 -0.07
CA ALA A 180 -9.24 -19.00 0.76
C ALA A 180 -8.90 -19.59 2.14
N LYS A 181 -9.71 -19.27 3.15
CA LYS A 181 -9.63 -19.91 4.46
C LYS A 181 -10.01 -21.39 4.34
N PRO A 182 -9.13 -22.34 4.75
CA PRO A 182 -9.44 -23.76 4.71
C PRO A 182 -10.40 -24.15 5.83
N ARG A 183 -11.05 -25.32 5.71
CA ARG A 183 -11.94 -25.85 6.75
C ARG A 183 -11.21 -26.15 8.06
N SER A 184 -9.93 -26.50 7.97
CA SER A 184 -9.09 -26.92 9.11
C SER A 184 -7.62 -26.67 8.78
N VAL A 185 -6.79 -26.50 9.81
CA VAL A 185 -5.33 -26.43 9.69
C VAL A 185 -4.76 -27.69 9.03
N ILE A 186 -5.33 -28.86 9.36
CA ILE A 186 -4.96 -30.14 8.74
C ILE A 186 -5.79 -30.34 7.47
N GLY A 187 -5.22 -29.94 6.31
CA GLY A 187 -5.85 -30.18 5.01
C GLY A 187 -5.96 -31.69 4.68
N LYS A 188 -7.06 -32.08 4.03
CA LYS A 188 -7.31 -33.47 3.64
C LYS A 188 -7.08 -33.76 2.16
N ASN A 189 -6.72 -32.72 1.40
CA ASN A 189 -6.35 -32.79 -0.02
C ASN A 189 -5.35 -31.68 -0.33
N THR A 190 -4.72 -31.74 -1.50
CA THR A 190 -3.66 -30.80 -1.91
C THR A 190 -4.11 -29.34 -1.87
N VAL A 191 -5.35 -29.05 -2.29
CA VAL A 191 -5.91 -27.69 -2.29
C VAL A 191 -6.01 -27.16 -0.87
N GLU A 192 -6.61 -27.92 0.04
CA GLU A 192 -6.71 -27.54 1.45
C GLU A 192 -5.34 -27.41 2.13
N CYS A 193 -4.37 -28.29 1.80
CA CYS A 193 -3.02 -28.17 2.32
C CYS A 193 -2.34 -26.87 1.88
N LEU A 194 -2.49 -26.49 0.60
CA LEU A 194 -1.97 -25.23 0.08
C LEU A 194 -2.64 -24.03 0.73
N GLN A 195 -3.96 -24.05 0.82
CA GLN A 195 -4.74 -22.99 1.48
C GLN A 195 -4.40 -22.86 2.95
N SER A 196 -4.22 -23.98 3.66
CA SER A 196 -3.81 -23.99 5.07
C SER A 196 -2.42 -23.41 5.28
N GLY A 197 -1.44 -23.85 4.48
CA GLY A 197 -0.09 -23.30 4.54
C GLY A 197 -0.04 -21.81 4.24
N MET A 198 -0.89 -21.33 3.31
CA MET A 198 -1.04 -19.91 3.05
C MET A 198 -1.67 -19.16 4.22
N TYR A 199 -2.88 -19.53 4.56
CA TYR A 199 -3.70 -18.80 5.53
C TYR A 199 -3.05 -18.74 6.91
N TYR A 200 -2.74 -19.88 7.47
CA TYR A 200 -2.13 -19.97 8.81
C TYR A 200 -0.61 -19.71 8.78
N GLY A 201 0.06 -20.03 7.67
CA GLY A 201 1.49 -19.78 7.52
C GLY A 201 1.81 -18.29 7.47
N PHE A 202 1.06 -17.50 6.69
CA PHE A 202 1.25 -16.05 6.64
C PHE A 202 0.81 -15.38 7.95
N ALA A 203 -0.29 -15.81 8.58
CA ALA A 203 -0.66 -15.30 9.91
C ALA A 203 0.43 -15.57 10.93
N GLY A 204 0.96 -16.80 10.98
CA GLY A 204 2.07 -17.17 11.87
C GLY A 204 3.37 -16.41 11.59
N GLN A 205 3.67 -16.11 10.30
CA GLN A 205 4.81 -15.28 9.91
C GLN A 205 4.65 -13.84 10.45
N VAL A 206 3.47 -13.25 10.27
CA VAL A 206 3.15 -11.92 10.79
C VAL A 206 3.33 -11.88 12.29
N ASP A 207 2.64 -12.75 12.99
CA ASP A 207 2.69 -12.79 14.47
C ASP A 207 4.09 -13.07 14.99
N GLY A 208 4.82 -13.95 14.32
CA GLY A 208 6.19 -14.30 14.70
C GLY A 208 7.17 -13.13 14.56
N LEU A 209 7.07 -12.34 13.48
CA LEU A 209 7.92 -11.16 13.27
C LEU A 209 7.49 -10.00 14.17
N VAL A 210 6.19 -9.72 14.24
CA VAL A 210 5.66 -8.62 15.05
C VAL A 210 5.99 -8.81 16.52
N ARG A 211 5.85 -10.02 17.08
CA ARG A 211 6.22 -10.30 18.47
C ARG A 211 7.72 -10.03 18.75
N ARG A 212 8.60 -10.34 17.80
CA ARG A 212 10.03 -10.04 17.93
C ARG A 212 10.30 -8.54 17.88
N MET A 213 9.66 -7.81 16.97
CA MET A 213 9.76 -6.36 16.87
C MET A 213 9.23 -5.68 18.15
N ILE A 214 8.11 -6.15 18.69
CA ILE A 214 7.58 -5.66 19.98
C ILE A 214 8.57 -5.91 21.12
N ALA A 215 9.23 -7.07 21.14
CA ALA A 215 10.22 -7.38 22.16
C ALA A 215 11.45 -6.44 22.09
N GLU A 216 11.86 -6.03 20.91
CA GLU A 216 12.95 -5.04 20.72
C GLU A 216 12.51 -3.60 21.08
N LEU A 217 11.26 -3.23 20.78
CA LEU A 217 10.72 -1.91 21.07
C LEU A 217 10.27 -1.74 22.54
N GLY A 218 10.07 -2.82 23.25
CA GLY A 218 9.46 -2.88 24.58
C GLY A 218 7.94 -2.82 24.58
N SER A 219 7.33 -1.98 23.76
CA SER A 219 5.87 -1.89 23.59
C SER A 219 5.50 -1.19 22.28
N VAL A 220 4.30 -1.45 21.77
CA VAL A 220 3.73 -0.73 20.64
C VAL A 220 2.31 -0.24 20.95
N LYS A 221 1.91 0.85 20.36
CA LYS A 221 0.54 1.37 20.45
C LYS A 221 -0.40 0.67 19.49
N ALA A 222 0.09 0.37 18.28
CA ALA A 222 -0.70 -0.27 17.24
C ALA A 222 0.17 -1.18 16.36
N VAL A 223 -0.48 -2.19 15.80
CA VAL A 223 -0.01 -2.98 14.67
C VAL A 223 -1.06 -2.82 13.58
N VAL A 224 -0.69 -2.09 12.53
CA VAL A 224 -1.61 -1.67 11.46
C VAL A 224 -1.37 -2.51 10.23
N ALA A 225 -2.36 -3.27 9.80
CA ALA A 225 -2.34 -3.98 8.52
C ALA A 225 -2.86 -3.07 7.40
N THR A 226 -2.19 -3.10 6.25
CA THR A 226 -2.61 -2.46 5.01
C THR A 226 -2.29 -3.36 3.81
N GLY A 227 -2.56 -2.88 2.60
CA GLY A 227 -2.33 -3.65 1.37
C GLY A 227 -3.52 -4.50 0.95
N GLY A 228 -3.57 -4.78 -0.36
CA GLY A 228 -4.74 -5.40 -0.99
C GLY A 228 -4.99 -6.85 -0.59
N LEU A 229 -4.01 -7.54 -0.03
CA LEU A 229 -4.11 -8.95 0.39
C LEU A 229 -4.30 -9.11 1.90
N ALA A 230 -4.28 -8.02 2.67
CA ALA A 230 -4.50 -8.03 4.12
C ALA A 230 -5.79 -8.78 4.52
N PRO A 231 -6.96 -8.56 3.89
CA PRO A 231 -8.21 -9.24 4.26
C PRO A 231 -8.15 -10.77 4.21
N LEU A 232 -7.21 -11.33 3.44
CA LEU A 232 -7.07 -12.78 3.32
C LEU A 232 -6.55 -13.44 4.59
N VAL A 233 -5.77 -12.74 5.42
CA VAL A 233 -5.02 -13.37 6.53
C VAL A 233 -5.17 -12.67 7.88
N ILE A 234 -5.53 -11.39 7.91
CA ILE A 234 -5.56 -10.62 9.16
C ILE A 234 -6.57 -11.15 10.18
N GLY A 235 -7.63 -11.82 9.74
CA GLY A 235 -8.61 -12.43 10.64
C GLY A 235 -8.04 -13.57 11.51
N GLU A 236 -6.83 -14.07 11.19
CA GLU A 236 -6.13 -15.10 11.96
C GLU A 236 -4.87 -14.56 12.67
N CYS A 237 -4.49 -13.31 12.38
CA CYS A 237 -3.35 -12.69 13.05
C CYS A 237 -3.73 -12.24 14.45
N GLU A 238 -2.99 -12.71 15.46
CA GLU A 238 -3.21 -12.34 16.86
C GLU A 238 -2.63 -10.96 17.23
N THR A 239 -1.62 -10.52 16.49
CA THR A 239 -0.89 -9.28 16.82
C THR A 239 -1.41 -8.04 16.08
N VAL A 240 -2.15 -8.21 14.98
CA VAL A 240 -2.73 -7.09 14.22
C VAL A 240 -3.88 -6.47 15.02
N THR A 241 -3.79 -5.16 15.25
CA THR A 241 -4.79 -4.42 16.05
C THR A 241 -5.72 -3.57 15.19
N HIS A 242 -5.25 -3.13 14.01
CA HIS A 242 -5.99 -2.25 13.10
C HIS A 242 -5.82 -2.68 11.65
N HIS A 243 -6.85 -2.45 10.85
CA HIS A 243 -6.80 -2.61 9.40
C HIS A 243 -7.15 -1.28 8.74
N GLU A 244 -6.17 -0.70 8.03
CA GLU A 244 -6.36 0.53 7.26
C GLU A 244 -6.01 0.28 5.80
N PRO A 245 -6.98 -0.07 4.96
CA PRO A 245 -6.74 -0.42 3.56
C PRO A 245 -6.23 0.75 2.71
N ASN A 246 -6.48 1.99 3.16
CA ASN A 246 -6.13 3.21 2.44
C ASN A 246 -4.93 3.95 3.04
N LEU A 247 -4.12 3.29 3.87
CA LEU A 247 -3.04 3.92 4.63
C LEU A 247 -2.11 4.76 3.75
N THR A 248 -1.66 4.21 2.62
CA THR A 248 -0.77 4.90 1.68
C THR A 248 -1.43 6.15 1.07
N LEU A 249 -2.70 6.05 0.69
CA LEU A 249 -3.44 7.18 0.10
C LEU A 249 -3.68 8.30 1.12
N ILE A 250 -3.99 7.94 2.37
CA ILE A 250 -4.10 8.89 3.49
C ILE A 250 -2.77 9.60 3.72
N GLY A 251 -1.68 8.85 3.73
CA GLY A 251 -0.35 9.42 3.88
C GLY A 251 0.05 10.33 2.71
N LEU A 252 -0.31 9.98 1.47
CA LEU A 252 -0.11 10.85 0.31
C LEU A 252 -0.84 12.18 0.44
N ARG A 253 -2.10 12.15 0.89
CA ARG A 253 -2.85 13.38 1.22
C ARG A 253 -2.10 14.21 2.24
N MET A 254 -1.63 13.59 3.33
CA MET A 254 -0.88 14.30 4.36
C MET A 254 0.44 14.90 3.85
N VAL A 255 1.13 14.24 2.93
CA VAL A 255 2.33 14.78 2.27
C VAL A 255 1.95 15.97 1.39
N TYR A 256 0.85 15.88 0.63
CA TYR A 256 0.35 17.01 -0.15
C TYR A 256 0.10 18.23 0.73
N ASP A 257 -0.65 18.08 1.82
CA ASP A 257 -0.99 19.16 2.75
C ASP A 257 0.25 19.82 3.37
N LYS A 258 1.34 19.06 3.58
CA LYS A 258 2.62 19.60 4.09
C LYS A 258 3.42 20.41 3.07
N ASN A 259 3.18 20.23 1.77
CA ASN A 259 3.95 20.84 0.69
C ASN A 259 3.19 21.91 -0.07
N MET A 260 1.87 21.93 0.04
CA MET A 260 1.01 22.92 -0.60
C MET A 260 0.42 23.85 0.47
N PRO A 261 0.29 25.14 0.15
CA PRO A 261 -0.30 26.12 1.07
C PRO A 261 -1.80 25.92 1.28
#